data_7f10058a2e4e2a6f0ed89c636dbf7cd4
#
_entry.id   7f10058a2e4e2a6f0ed89c636dbf7cd4
#
_cell.length_a   1.000
_cell.length_b   1.000
_cell.length_c   1.000
_cell.angle_alpha   90.00
_cell.angle_beta   90.00
_cell.angle_gamma   90.00
#
_symmetry.space_group_name_H-M   'P 1'
#
loop_
_entity.id
_entity.type
_entity.pdbx_description
1 polymer ?
#
loop_
_entity_poly.entity_id
_entity_poly.type
_entity_poly.pdbx_seq_one_letter_code
_entity_poly.pdbx_strand_id
1 'polypeptide(L)'
;MKKFLLIFTTVFFVSVIQLIPFQKASSKQIKKYTIVLHGGAGTISKSLPDSIKEEYIKDLKKGLQIGKDILEKGGTSLDAVESVVKFFEDNERFNAGKGAVYTSDGTHELDASIMDGKDLSSGAVTVVKYIKNPIIMARLVMEKTQHILFAGEGADELAKKFNLETVPNSYFDTKIRYEQWQKYKNENGEEHGTVGCVALDEYGNLAAATSTGGLTDKMPGRVGDSPLINDGTYANNKTCAVSCTGTGELFIKNTIAFNVSALMEYKNYSLEEAAREMIFKRLKPGDGGLIAVDKDGNYATLFNTEGMFRGVANSDGVFEAKIW
;
A
#
# COMPACT_ATOMS: atom_id res chain seq x y z
N MET A 1 51.12 86.35 39.97
CA MET A 1 49.97 86.01 39.18
C MET A 1 50.23 84.62 38.56
N LYS A 2 49.75 83.52 39.20
CA LYS A 2 49.88 82.18 38.66
C LYS A 2 48.51 81.72 38.18
N LYS A 3 48.40 81.41 36.89
CA LYS A 3 47.16 80.85 36.28
C LYS A 3 47.17 79.34 36.50
N PHE A 4 46.14 78.82 37.16
CA PHE A 4 45.85 77.39 37.25
C PHE A 4 45.09 76.94 36.04
N LEU A 5 45.61 75.95 35.34
CA LEU A 5 44.93 75.30 34.19
C LEU A 5 44.24 74.00 34.68
N LEU A 6 42.92 73.99 34.63
CA LEU A 6 42.13 72.83 35.03
C LEU A 6 41.90 71.96 33.78
N ILE A 7 42.44 70.71 33.79
CA ILE A 7 42.22 69.73 32.71
C ILE A 7 41.08 68.85 33.15
N PHE A 8 39.98 68.91 32.41
CA PHE A 8 38.83 67.96 32.50
C PHE A 8 39.10 66.74 31.63
N THR A 9 39.28 65.56 32.26
CA THR A 9 39.40 64.28 31.58
C THR A 9 38.00 63.65 31.48
N THR A 10 37.42 63.61 30.27
CA THR A 10 36.17 63.01 30.00
C THR A 10 36.41 61.49 29.70
N VAL A 11 35.92 60.61 30.58
CA VAL A 11 36.00 59.14 30.40
C VAL A 11 34.81 58.73 29.60
N PHE A 12 35.06 58.25 28.38
CA PHE A 12 34.02 57.65 27.52
C PHE A 12 33.86 56.15 27.88
N PHE A 13 32.71 55.78 28.45
CA PHE A 13 32.32 54.39 28.63
C PHE A 13 31.73 53.88 27.30
N VAL A 14 32.51 53.06 26.61
CA VAL A 14 31.98 52.32 25.43
C VAL A 14 31.35 51.03 25.91
N SER A 15 30.03 51.00 25.94
CA SER A 15 29.26 49.77 26.19
C SER A 15 29.33 48.86 24.98
N VAL A 16 30.08 47.76 25.04
CA VAL A 16 30.09 46.73 24.04
C VAL A 16 28.83 45.86 24.24
N ILE A 17 27.78 46.11 23.44
CA ILE A 17 26.63 45.20 23.36
C ILE A 17 27.07 43.98 22.55
N GLN A 18 27.31 42.86 23.24
CA GLN A 18 27.47 41.57 22.57
C GLN A 18 26.15 41.14 21.97
N LEU A 19 26.02 41.26 20.64
CA LEU A 19 24.95 40.65 19.87
C LEU A 19 25.12 39.11 19.92
N ILE A 20 24.37 38.45 20.80
CA ILE A 20 24.22 37.01 20.78
C ILE A 20 23.47 36.65 19.49
N PRO A 21 24.04 35.87 18.57
CA PRO A 21 23.31 35.47 17.39
C PRO A 21 22.13 34.60 17.82
N PHE A 22 20.92 35.09 17.57
CA PHE A 22 19.68 34.32 17.72
C PHE A 22 19.77 33.17 16.71
N GLN A 23 20.18 31.98 17.16
CA GLN A 23 20.16 30.78 16.37
C GLN A 23 18.67 30.48 16.06
N LYS A 24 18.22 30.87 14.84
CA LYS A 24 16.90 30.51 14.34
C LYS A 24 16.82 29.00 14.37
N ALA A 25 16.06 28.44 15.31
CA ALA A 25 15.74 27.03 15.30
C ALA A 25 15.15 26.74 13.91
N SER A 26 15.87 25.96 13.12
CA SER A 26 15.39 25.47 11.84
C SER A 26 14.13 24.66 12.16
N SER A 27 12.97 25.21 11.89
CA SER A 27 11.74 24.42 11.89
C SER A 27 11.97 23.32 10.85
N LYS A 28 12.11 22.08 11.33
CA LYS A 28 12.19 20.92 10.45
C LYS A 28 10.94 20.97 9.59
N GLN A 29 11.08 21.32 8.32
CA GLN A 29 9.96 21.38 7.39
C GLN A 29 9.38 19.97 7.37
N ILE A 30 8.13 19.82 7.82
CA ILE A 30 7.45 18.53 7.82
C ILE A 30 7.29 18.17 6.34
N LYS A 31 7.95 17.10 5.94
CA LYS A 31 7.93 16.60 4.57
C LYS A 31 6.57 15.95 4.34
N LYS A 32 5.84 16.40 3.34
CA LYS A 32 4.50 15.90 3.06
C LYS A 32 4.55 14.46 2.56
N TYR A 33 3.86 13.56 3.23
CA TYR A 33 3.64 12.18 2.78
C TYR A 33 2.26 11.70 3.21
N THR A 34 1.74 10.72 2.49
CA THR A 34 0.54 9.96 2.87
C THR A 34 0.75 8.51 2.47
N ILE A 35 0.41 7.58 3.36
CA ILE A 35 0.40 6.15 3.09
C ILE A 35 -0.92 5.54 3.54
N VAL A 36 -1.50 4.72 2.68
CA VAL A 36 -2.76 4.02 2.94
C VAL A 36 -2.55 2.55 2.61
N LEU A 37 -3.07 1.67 3.46
CA LEU A 37 -2.99 0.23 3.24
C LEU A 37 -4.33 -0.47 3.44
N HIS A 38 -4.50 -1.63 2.83
CA HIS A 38 -5.57 -2.55 3.13
C HIS A 38 -5.06 -3.99 3.31
N GLY A 39 -5.77 -4.75 4.12
CA GLY A 39 -5.56 -6.17 4.36
C GLY A 39 -6.70 -7.04 3.83
N GLY A 40 -7.51 -6.50 2.91
CA GLY A 40 -8.65 -7.18 2.31
C GLY A 40 -10.00 -6.61 2.72
N ALA A 41 -10.97 -6.71 1.80
CA ALA A 41 -12.39 -6.43 2.03
C ALA A 41 -13.19 -7.72 1.85
N GLY A 42 -14.31 -7.86 2.57
CA GLY A 42 -15.16 -9.04 2.45
C GLY A 42 -16.16 -9.18 3.60
N THR A 43 -16.64 -10.40 3.82
CA THR A 43 -17.52 -10.77 4.92
C THR A 43 -16.73 -10.85 6.22
N ILE A 44 -16.47 -9.70 6.83
CA ILE A 44 -15.74 -9.59 8.10
C ILE A 44 -16.76 -9.41 9.22
N SER A 45 -17.08 -10.50 9.92
CA SER A 45 -18.07 -10.51 10.98
C SER A 45 -17.74 -9.52 12.09
N LYS A 46 -18.71 -8.69 12.49
CA LYS A 46 -18.60 -7.83 13.68
C LYS A 46 -18.51 -8.63 14.99
N SER A 47 -18.88 -9.92 14.96
CA SER A 47 -18.76 -10.84 16.09
C SER A 47 -17.40 -11.53 16.23
N LEU A 48 -16.39 -11.14 15.45
CA LEU A 48 -15.02 -11.62 15.65
C LEU A 48 -14.61 -11.41 17.12
N PRO A 49 -13.91 -12.38 17.75
CA PRO A 49 -13.37 -12.20 19.10
C PRO A 49 -12.46 -10.96 19.17
N ASP A 50 -12.55 -10.22 20.27
CA ASP A 50 -11.78 -8.97 20.43
C ASP A 50 -10.27 -9.21 20.33
N SER A 51 -9.76 -10.35 20.84
CA SER A 51 -8.37 -10.74 20.70
C SER A 51 -7.91 -10.85 19.22
N ILE A 52 -8.77 -11.39 18.35
CA ILE A 52 -8.49 -11.50 16.92
C ILE A 52 -8.54 -10.13 16.25
N LYS A 53 -9.51 -9.28 16.61
CA LYS A 53 -9.59 -7.88 16.13
C LYS A 53 -8.32 -7.11 16.48
N GLU A 54 -7.87 -7.22 17.74
CA GLU A 54 -6.66 -6.56 18.23
C GLU A 54 -5.41 -7.01 17.46
N GLU A 55 -5.29 -8.30 17.15
CA GLU A 55 -4.18 -8.81 16.35
C GLU A 55 -4.16 -8.22 14.92
N TYR A 56 -5.31 -8.18 14.22
CA TYR A 56 -5.40 -7.53 12.92
C TYR A 56 -5.06 -6.04 13.00
N ILE A 57 -5.61 -5.30 13.96
CA ILE A 57 -5.30 -3.88 14.16
C ILE A 57 -3.81 -3.66 14.45
N LYS A 58 -3.20 -4.52 15.25
CA LYS A 58 -1.76 -4.48 15.55
C LYS A 58 -0.92 -4.67 14.28
N ASP A 59 -1.27 -5.64 13.44
CA ASP A 59 -0.54 -5.92 12.21
C ASP A 59 -0.73 -4.79 11.17
N LEU A 60 -1.94 -4.24 11.03
CA LEU A 60 -2.19 -3.06 10.19
C LEU A 60 -1.35 -1.87 10.65
N LYS A 61 -1.32 -1.58 11.96
CA LYS A 61 -0.47 -0.51 12.53
C LYS A 61 1.01 -0.76 12.30
N LYS A 62 1.46 -2.02 12.36
CA LYS A 62 2.86 -2.37 12.06
C LYS A 62 3.20 -2.13 10.60
N GLY A 63 2.31 -2.51 9.67
CA GLY A 63 2.46 -2.18 8.26
C GLY A 63 2.54 -0.67 8.01
N LEU A 64 1.64 0.12 8.63
CA LEU A 64 1.68 1.59 8.59
C LEU A 64 3.00 2.14 9.11
N GLN A 65 3.51 1.61 10.23
CA GLN A 65 4.76 2.08 10.82
C GLN A 65 5.95 1.83 9.91
N ILE A 66 6.00 0.67 9.22
CA ILE A 66 7.05 0.34 8.25
C ILE A 66 7.08 1.39 7.13
N GLY A 67 5.94 1.63 6.48
CA GLY A 67 5.86 2.58 5.38
C GLY A 67 6.11 4.03 5.82
N LYS A 68 5.54 4.42 6.97
CA LYS A 68 5.77 5.73 7.60
C LYS A 68 7.25 5.97 7.85
N ASP A 69 7.96 5.01 8.44
CA ASP A 69 9.38 5.15 8.77
C ASP A 69 10.25 5.33 7.52
N ILE A 70 9.90 4.68 6.41
CA ILE A 70 10.57 4.85 5.12
C ILE A 70 10.35 6.27 4.60
N LEU A 71 9.10 6.74 4.54
CA LEU A 71 8.76 8.06 4.01
C LEU A 71 9.31 9.20 4.88
N GLU A 72 9.27 9.08 6.20
CA GLU A 72 9.84 10.09 7.12
C GLU A 72 11.37 10.22 7.03
N LYS A 73 12.05 9.13 6.64
CA LYS A 73 13.49 9.13 6.39
C LYS A 73 13.87 9.61 4.99
N GLY A 74 12.89 10.00 4.16
CA GLY A 74 13.12 10.45 2.78
C GLY A 74 13.23 9.30 1.77
N GLY A 75 12.70 8.12 2.10
CA GLY A 75 12.55 7.03 1.15
C GLY A 75 11.41 7.30 0.16
N THR A 76 11.38 6.55 -0.94
CA THR A 76 10.39 6.72 -2.01
C THR A 76 9.05 6.07 -1.67
N SER A 77 7.98 6.56 -2.30
CA SER A 77 6.67 5.92 -2.27
C SER A 77 6.73 4.45 -2.72
N LEU A 78 7.55 4.17 -3.74
CA LEU A 78 7.75 2.83 -4.28
C LEU A 78 8.38 1.87 -3.24
N ASP A 79 9.41 2.32 -2.49
CA ASP A 79 10.03 1.53 -1.43
C ASP A 79 9.06 1.29 -0.26
N ALA A 80 8.22 2.29 0.04
CA ALA A 80 7.24 2.19 1.10
C ALA A 80 6.15 1.16 0.78
N VAL A 81 5.54 1.21 -0.43
CA VAL A 81 4.48 0.27 -0.80
C VAL A 81 4.98 -1.16 -0.93
N GLU A 82 6.18 -1.37 -1.51
CA GLU A 82 6.81 -2.69 -1.57
C GLU A 82 7.04 -3.28 -0.17
N SER A 83 7.65 -2.50 0.73
CA SER A 83 7.99 -2.97 2.07
C SER A 83 6.75 -3.31 2.91
N VAL A 84 5.67 -2.54 2.76
CA VAL A 84 4.40 -2.80 3.43
C VAL A 84 3.74 -4.06 2.89
N VAL A 85 3.66 -4.22 1.56
CA VAL A 85 3.05 -5.40 0.95
C VAL A 85 3.88 -6.65 1.26
N LYS A 86 5.21 -6.55 1.20
CA LYS A 86 6.11 -7.64 1.65
C LYS A 86 5.86 -8.07 3.10
N PHE A 87 5.67 -7.10 4.00
CA PHE A 87 5.33 -7.42 5.39
C PHE A 87 4.02 -8.21 5.49
N PHE A 88 3.01 -7.88 4.70
CA PHE A 88 1.77 -8.64 4.66
C PHE A 88 1.93 -10.01 4.00
N GLU A 89 2.77 -10.15 2.98
CA GLU A 89 3.11 -11.45 2.38
C GLU A 89 3.83 -12.40 3.37
N ASP A 90 4.59 -11.85 4.32
CA ASP A 90 5.24 -12.63 5.37
C ASP A 90 4.30 -12.96 6.56
N ASN A 91 3.03 -12.47 6.56
CA ASN A 91 2.07 -12.62 7.64
C ASN A 91 0.91 -13.55 7.25
N GLU A 92 0.77 -14.68 7.94
CA GLU A 92 -0.23 -15.71 7.64
C GLU A 92 -1.70 -15.29 7.80
N ARG A 93 -1.98 -14.14 8.46
CA ARG A 93 -3.36 -13.65 8.66
C ARG A 93 -3.97 -13.06 7.39
N PHE A 94 -3.15 -12.56 6.47
CA PHE A 94 -3.61 -11.89 5.25
C PHE A 94 -3.51 -12.81 4.04
N ASN A 95 -4.44 -12.67 3.10
CA ASN A 95 -4.44 -13.48 1.89
C ASN A 95 -3.42 -12.97 0.86
N ALA A 96 -2.15 -13.17 1.16
CA ALA A 96 -1.03 -12.91 0.26
C ALA A 96 0.20 -13.67 0.80
N GLY A 97 1.11 -14.13 -0.06
CA GLY A 97 2.32 -14.83 0.37
C GLY A 97 2.03 -15.98 1.33
N LYS A 98 2.63 -15.94 2.55
CA LYS A 98 2.49 -16.96 3.58
C LYS A 98 1.04 -17.28 3.97
N GLY A 99 0.15 -16.30 3.88
CA GLY A 99 -1.27 -16.46 4.20
C GLY A 99 -2.17 -16.68 3.00
N ALA A 100 -1.63 -17.04 1.83
CA ALA A 100 -2.43 -17.27 0.62
C ALA A 100 -3.44 -18.39 0.78
N VAL A 101 -4.60 -18.22 0.15
CA VAL A 101 -5.65 -19.25 0.11
C VAL A 101 -5.25 -20.43 -0.78
N TYR A 102 -5.94 -21.56 -0.59
CA TYR A 102 -5.78 -22.77 -1.41
C TYR A 102 -6.58 -22.66 -2.71
N THR A 103 -5.99 -23.20 -3.78
CA THR A 103 -6.69 -23.53 -5.02
C THR A 103 -7.52 -24.79 -4.86
N SER A 104 -8.40 -25.10 -5.82
CA SER A 104 -9.27 -26.29 -5.78
C SER A 104 -8.50 -27.62 -5.80
N ASP A 105 -7.27 -27.63 -6.29
CA ASP A 105 -6.37 -28.81 -6.27
C ASP A 105 -5.49 -28.89 -5.03
N GLY A 106 -5.67 -27.98 -4.06
CA GLY A 106 -4.94 -28.01 -2.79
C GLY A 106 -3.52 -27.44 -2.84
N THR A 107 -3.24 -26.59 -3.85
CA THR A 107 -1.98 -25.85 -3.98
C THR A 107 -2.20 -24.35 -3.74
N HIS A 108 -1.12 -23.56 -3.84
CA HIS A 108 -1.18 -22.09 -3.78
C HIS A 108 -0.67 -21.49 -5.08
N GLU A 109 -1.39 -20.49 -5.57
CA GLU A 109 -0.98 -19.65 -6.71
C GLU A 109 -1.11 -18.19 -6.29
N LEU A 110 -0.01 -17.44 -6.44
CA LEU A 110 0.15 -16.08 -5.94
C LEU A 110 0.22 -15.09 -7.08
N ASP A 111 -0.31 -13.90 -6.82
CA ASP A 111 -0.33 -12.79 -7.76
C ASP A 111 0.17 -11.52 -7.07
N ALA A 112 0.93 -10.66 -7.76
CA ALA A 112 1.31 -9.34 -7.27
C ALA A 112 1.58 -8.37 -8.41
N SER A 113 1.36 -7.08 -8.13
CA SER A 113 1.74 -5.99 -9.02
C SER A 113 2.19 -4.76 -8.26
N ILE A 114 3.03 -3.94 -8.92
CA ILE A 114 3.54 -2.67 -8.43
C ILE A 114 3.60 -1.67 -9.57
N MET A 115 3.33 -0.39 -9.28
CA MET A 115 3.35 0.67 -10.27
C MET A 115 3.92 1.96 -9.68
N ASP A 116 4.82 2.61 -10.44
CA ASP A 116 5.35 3.95 -10.17
C ASP A 116 4.53 4.98 -10.96
N GLY A 117 3.93 5.93 -10.27
CA GLY A 117 3.14 6.99 -10.88
C GLY A 117 3.95 8.06 -11.62
N LYS A 118 5.27 8.08 -11.45
CA LYS A 118 6.15 9.06 -12.04
C LYS A 118 6.22 8.94 -13.56
N ASP A 119 6.37 7.75 -14.07
CA ASP A 119 6.55 7.44 -15.48
C ASP A 119 5.66 6.30 -15.98
N LEU A 120 4.75 5.83 -15.12
CA LEU A 120 3.84 4.70 -15.34
C LEU A 120 4.56 3.36 -15.44
N SER A 121 5.83 3.27 -15.04
CA SER A 121 6.55 2.01 -14.95
C SER A 121 5.80 1.05 -14.04
N SER A 122 5.67 -0.19 -14.48
CA SER A 122 4.91 -1.20 -13.75
C SER A 122 5.49 -2.59 -13.93
N GLY A 123 5.26 -3.44 -12.94
CA GLY A 123 5.65 -4.84 -12.99
C GLY A 123 4.66 -5.71 -12.26
N ALA A 124 4.47 -6.92 -12.75
CA ALA A 124 3.52 -7.86 -12.18
C ALA A 124 3.97 -9.31 -12.37
N VAL A 125 3.52 -10.15 -11.46
CA VAL A 125 3.60 -11.61 -11.59
C VAL A 125 2.25 -12.23 -11.23
N THR A 126 1.94 -13.33 -11.89
CA THR A 126 0.68 -14.06 -11.67
C THR A 126 0.89 -15.57 -11.72
N VAL A 127 0.05 -16.30 -10.97
CA VAL A 127 0.06 -17.78 -10.95
C VAL A 127 1.45 -18.33 -10.53
N VAL A 128 2.20 -17.59 -9.70
CA VAL A 128 3.49 -18.05 -9.21
C VAL A 128 3.33 -18.98 -8.02
N LYS A 129 4.18 -20.03 -7.95
CA LYS A 129 4.02 -21.12 -6.97
C LYS A 129 5.16 -21.24 -5.97
N TYR A 130 6.32 -20.65 -6.28
CA TYR A 130 7.55 -20.88 -5.53
C TYR A 130 8.22 -19.61 -5.06
N ILE A 131 7.77 -18.44 -5.48
CA ILE A 131 8.33 -17.14 -5.09
C ILE A 131 7.81 -16.77 -3.70
N LYS A 132 8.70 -16.64 -2.71
CA LYS A 132 8.31 -16.34 -1.32
C LYS A 132 7.56 -15.01 -1.20
N ASN A 133 8.09 -13.96 -1.84
CA ASN A 133 7.50 -12.62 -1.84
C ASN A 133 7.25 -12.14 -3.29
N PRO A 134 6.06 -12.41 -3.84
CA PRO A 134 5.70 -12.02 -5.21
C PRO A 134 5.88 -10.53 -5.50
N ILE A 135 5.66 -9.64 -4.51
CA ILE A 135 5.81 -8.20 -4.70
C ILE A 135 7.24 -7.78 -5.05
N ILE A 136 8.25 -8.44 -4.48
CA ILE A 136 9.66 -8.17 -4.83
C ILE A 136 9.91 -8.56 -6.28
N MET A 137 9.34 -9.70 -6.72
CA MET A 137 9.49 -10.13 -8.11
C MET A 137 8.77 -9.18 -9.05
N ALA A 138 7.58 -8.69 -8.71
CA ALA A 138 6.87 -7.69 -9.49
C ALA A 138 7.73 -6.42 -9.68
N ARG A 139 8.40 -5.94 -8.64
CA ARG A 139 9.34 -4.82 -8.75
C ARG A 139 10.54 -5.14 -9.63
N LEU A 140 11.13 -6.31 -9.52
CA LEU A 140 12.24 -6.73 -10.39
C LEU A 140 11.83 -6.84 -11.85
N VAL A 141 10.60 -7.30 -12.14
CA VAL A 141 10.05 -7.27 -13.50
C VAL A 141 10.04 -5.84 -14.03
N MET A 142 9.52 -4.88 -13.25
CA MET A 142 9.48 -3.47 -13.62
C MET A 142 10.86 -2.86 -13.86
N GLU A 143 11.83 -3.13 -12.98
CA GLU A 143 13.13 -2.45 -13.00
C GLU A 143 14.19 -3.13 -13.87
N LYS A 144 14.08 -4.45 -14.11
CA LYS A 144 15.15 -5.27 -14.71
C LYS A 144 14.75 -5.93 -16.03
N THR A 145 13.51 -5.70 -16.50
CA THR A 145 13.07 -6.27 -17.78
C THR A 145 12.40 -5.19 -18.65
N GLN A 146 12.12 -5.54 -19.91
CA GLN A 146 11.32 -4.72 -20.82
C GLN A 146 9.82 -5.10 -20.78
N HIS A 147 9.47 -6.04 -19.92
CA HIS A 147 8.12 -6.60 -19.82
C HIS A 147 7.42 -6.07 -18.58
N ILE A 148 6.09 -6.16 -18.58
CA ILE A 148 5.26 -5.72 -17.46
C ILE A 148 4.79 -6.92 -16.63
N LEU A 149 4.43 -8.04 -17.26
CA LEU A 149 3.79 -9.18 -16.60
C LEU A 149 4.44 -10.50 -16.99
N PHE A 150 4.79 -11.29 -15.98
CA PHE A 150 5.20 -12.69 -16.13
C PHE A 150 4.21 -13.63 -15.41
N ALA A 151 4.00 -14.82 -15.96
CA ALA A 151 3.03 -15.78 -15.44
C ALA A 151 3.65 -17.16 -15.18
N GLY A 152 3.20 -17.82 -14.11
CA GLY A 152 3.46 -19.23 -13.81
C GLY A 152 4.94 -19.60 -13.83
N GLU A 153 5.27 -20.73 -14.44
CA GLU A 153 6.62 -21.29 -14.50
C GLU A 153 7.65 -20.30 -15.06
N GLY A 154 7.27 -19.48 -16.05
CA GLY A 154 8.15 -18.47 -16.61
C GLY A 154 8.57 -17.41 -15.59
N ALA A 155 7.67 -17.01 -14.69
CA ALA A 155 7.98 -16.09 -13.60
C ALA A 155 8.83 -16.76 -12.52
N ASP A 156 8.53 -18.02 -12.16
CA ASP A 156 9.32 -18.79 -11.18
C ASP A 156 10.76 -19.03 -11.67
N GLU A 157 10.96 -19.31 -12.96
CA GLU A 157 12.30 -19.44 -13.57
C GLU A 157 13.05 -18.10 -13.61
N LEU A 158 12.36 -17.01 -13.91
CA LEU A 158 12.96 -15.67 -13.89
C LEU A 158 13.38 -15.26 -12.47
N ALA A 159 12.62 -15.63 -11.45
CA ALA A 159 12.97 -15.40 -10.05
C ALA A 159 14.30 -16.07 -9.69
N LYS A 160 14.54 -17.30 -10.14
CA LYS A 160 15.83 -18.00 -9.96
C LYS A 160 16.99 -17.26 -10.62
N LYS A 161 16.77 -16.71 -11.82
CA LYS A 161 17.80 -15.90 -12.52
C LYS A 161 18.15 -14.60 -11.77
N PHE A 162 17.20 -14.03 -11.06
CA PHE A 162 17.41 -12.87 -10.18
C PHE A 162 17.89 -13.23 -8.78
N ASN A 163 18.14 -14.51 -8.49
CA ASN A 163 18.52 -15.02 -7.16
C ASN A 163 17.52 -14.64 -6.06
N LEU A 164 16.23 -14.58 -6.40
CA LEU A 164 15.18 -14.40 -5.40
C LEU A 164 15.00 -15.62 -4.55
N GLU A 165 14.60 -15.39 -3.28
CA GLU A 165 14.24 -16.47 -2.36
C GLU A 165 13.01 -17.22 -2.89
N THR A 166 13.21 -18.52 -3.16
CA THR A 166 12.15 -19.45 -3.54
C THR A 166 11.93 -20.47 -2.43
N VAL A 167 10.69 -20.94 -2.31
CA VAL A 167 10.25 -21.86 -1.27
C VAL A 167 9.41 -22.99 -1.89
N PRO A 168 9.31 -24.16 -1.27
CA PRO A 168 8.36 -25.17 -1.73
C PRO A 168 6.92 -24.63 -1.56
N ASN A 169 5.99 -25.09 -2.41
CA ASN A 169 4.59 -24.60 -2.36
C ASN A 169 3.95 -24.85 -0.99
N SER A 170 4.33 -25.92 -0.28
CA SER A 170 3.91 -26.21 1.10
C SER A 170 4.38 -25.17 2.13
N TYR A 171 5.30 -24.28 1.80
CA TYR A 171 5.64 -23.13 2.66
C TYR A 171 4.41 -22.25 2.95
N PHE A 172 3.50 -22.14 2.00
CA PHE A 172 2.29 -21.32 2.12
C PHE A 172 1.16 -22.03 2.90
N ASP A 173 1.29 -23.33 3.20
CA ASP A 173 0.34 -24.05 4.04
C ASP A 173 0.24 -23.40 5.43
N THR A 174 -0.97 -23.01 5.81
CA THR A 174 -1.27 -22.53 7.16
C THR A 174 -2.53 -23.21 7.68
N LYS A 175 -2.58 -23.42 8.99
CA LYS A 175 -3.75 -24.05 9.62
C LYS A 175 -5.02 -23.25 9.38
N ILE A 176 -4.93 -21.91 9.48
CA ILE A 176 -6.07 -21.00 9.27
C ILE A 176 -6.63 -21.19 7.86
N ARG A 177 -5.78 -21.13 6.82
CA ARG A 177 -6.24 -21.25 5.43
C ARG A 177 -6.74 -22.63 5.07
N TYR A 178 -6.12 -23.68 5.65
CA TYR A 178 -6.62 -25.02 5.46
C TYR A 178 -8.02 -25.22 6.06
N GLU A 179 -8.27 -24.75 7.28
CA GLU A 179 -9.59 -24.81 7.93
C GLU A 179 -10.64 -24.01 7.14
N GLN A 180 -10.31 -22.81 6.65
CA GLN A 180 -11.16 -21.98 5.79
C GLN A 180 -11.51 -22.70 4.48
N TRP A 181 -10.52 -23.30 3.82
CA TRP A 181 -10.73 -24.04 2.57
C TRP A 181 -11.63 -25.26 2.78
N GLN A 182 -11.45 -26.03 3.86
CA GLN A 182 -12.33 -27.17 4.20
C GLN A 182 -13.77 -26.68 4.48
N LYS A 183 -13.92 -25.59 5.20
CA LYS A 183 -15.23 -24.97 5.45
C LYS A 183 -15.90 -24.51 4.15
N TYR A 184 -15.17 -23.85 3.28
CA TYR A 184 -15.68 -23.39 1.98
C TYR A 184 -16.24 -24.55 1.16
N LYS A 185 -15.52 -25.66 1.07
CA LYS A 185 -15.98 -26.86 0.35
C LYS A 185 -17.29 -27.45 0.89
N ASN A 186 -17.59 -27.26 2.17
CA ASN A 186 -18.78 -27.79 2.81
C ASN A 186 -19.97 -26.81 2.83
N GLU A 187 -19.73 -25.51 2.83
CA GLU A 187 -20.75 -24.50 3.14
C GLU A 187 -20.96 -23.46 2.01
N ASN A 188 -20.25 -23.52 0.89
CA ASN A 188 -20.31 -22.54 -0.22
C ASN A 188 -20.13 -21.09 0.26
N GLY A 189 -19.21 -20.83 1.20
CA GLY A 189 -18.90 -19.49 1.69
C GLY A 189 -18.03 -18.72 0.70
N GLU A 190 -18.21 -17.39 0.58
CA GLU A 190 -17.29 -16.54 -0.16
C GLU A 190 -16.29 -15.94 0.83
N GLU A 191 -14.99 -16.25 0.66
CA GLU A 191 -13.90 -15.58 1.38
C GLU A 191 -12.98 -14.90 0.38
N HIS A 192 -12.96 -13.59 0.46
CA HIS A 192 -12.07 -12.73 -0.31
C HIS A 192 -10.99 -12.17 0.60
N GLY A 193 -9.90 -11.76 0.02
CA GLY A 193 -8.86 -11.03 0.71
C GLY A 193 -7.73 -10.72 -0.27
N THR A 194 -7.16 -9.57 -0.15
CA THR A 194 -6.06 -9.07 -0.95
C THR A 194 -5.36 -8.05 -0.08
N VAL A 195 -4.05 -7.93 -0.15
CA VAL A 195 -3.33 -6.87 0.53
C VAL A 195 -2.88 -5.82 -0.46
N GLY A 196 -2.84 -4.56 -0.03
CA GLY A 196 -2.33 -3.50 -0.87
C GLY A 196 -1.88 -2.28 -0.09
N CYS A 197 -1.10 -1.47 -0.77
CA CYS A 197 -0.59 -0.22 -0.23
C CYS A 197 -0.47 0.82 -1.35
N VAL A 198 -0.83 2.06 -1.04
CA VAL A 198 -0.61 3.22 -1.89
C VAL A 198 0.10 4.31 -1.10
N ALA A 199 0.99 5.06 -1.72
CA ALA A 199 1.75 6.10 -1.03
C ALA A 199 2.03 7.31 -1.93
N LEU A 200 2.08 8.48 -1.27
CA LEU A 200 2.66 9.72 -1.78
C LEU A 200 3.91 10.01 -0.97
N ASP A 201 5.05 10.25 -1.61
CA ASP A 201 6.29 10.64 -0.96
C ASP A 201 6.51 12.16 -0.95
N GLU A 202 7.55 12.61 -0.23
CA GLU A 202 7.94 14.02 -0.16
C GLU A 202 8.39 14.64 -1.48
N TYR A 203 8.69 13.82 -2.49
CA TYR A 203 9.09 14.25 -3.83
C TYR A 203 7.88 14.43 -4.77
N GLY A 204 6.67 14.14 -4.28
CA GLY A 204 5.43 14.20 -5.04
C GLY A 204 5.20 12.98 -5.92
N ASN A 205 5.91 11.87 -5.69
CA ASN A 205 5.69 10.64 -6.43
C ASN A 205 4.65 9.76 -5.74
N LEU A 206 3.78 9.18 -6.56
CA LEU A 206 2.76 8.24 -6.18
C LEU A 206 3.18 6.81 -6.55
N ALA A 207 2.89 5.85 -5.70
CA ALA A 207 3.08 4.44 -6.00
C ALA A 207 1.92 3.60 -5.47
N ALA A 208 1.65 2.47 -6.13
CA ALA A 208 0.67 1.47 -5.73
C ALA A 208 1.27 0.07 -5.79
N ALA A 209 0.89 -0.80 -4.86
CA ALA A 209 1.25 -2.20 -4.84
C ALA A 209 0.09 -3.04 -4.31
N THR A 210 -0.13 -4.20 -4.92
CA THR A 210 -1.18 -5.15 -4.54
C THR A 210 -0.64 -6.58 -4.61
N SER A 211 -1.03 -7.45 -3.67
CA SER A 211 -0.65 -8.87 -3.66
C SER A 211 -1.77 -9.74 -3.11
N THR A 212 -1.91 -10.96 -3.64
CA THR A 212 -3.00 -11.86 -3.26
C THR A 212 -2.69 -13.34 -3.54
N GLY A 213 -3.39 -14.23 -2.81
CA GLY A 213 -3.59 -15.63 -3.17
C GLY A 213 -4.81 -15.88 -4.05
N GLY A 214 -5.62 -14.84 -4.32
CA GLY A 214 -6.88 -14.94 -5.08
C GLY A 214 -8.08 -15.32 -4.22
N LEU A 215 -9.02 -16.07 -4.79
CA LEU A 215 -10.22 -16.56 -4.13
C LEU A 215 -9.98 -17.94 -3.53
N THR A 216 -10.57 -18.23 -2.38
CA THR A 216 -10.56 -19.56 -1.77
C THR A 216 -11.19 -20.57 -2.74
N ASP A 217 -10.53 -21.72 -2.91
CA ASP A 217 -10.95 -22.79 -3.83
C ASP A 217 -10.99 -22.39 -5.31
N LYS A 218 -10.25 -21.32 -5.70
CA LYS A 218 -10.14 -20.93 -7.12
C LYS A 218 -9.62 -22.09 -7.99
N MET A 219 -10.08 -22.16 -9.23
CA MET A 219 -9.48 -23.08 -10.20
C MET A 219 -8.02 -22.71 -10.45
N PRO A 220 -7.10 -23.69 -10.57
CA PRO A 220 -5.73 -23.43 -10.98
C PRO A 220 -5.66 -22.60 -12.26
N GLY A 221 -4.81 -21.59 -12.26
CA GLY A 221 -4.68 -20.65 -13.38
C GLY A 221 -5.69 -19.49 -13.39
N ARG A 222 -6.64 -19.43 -12.44
CA ARG A 222 -7.54 -18.25 -12.31
C ARG A 222 -6.74 -17.03 -11.82
N VAL A 223 -6.86 -15.95 -12.54
CA VAL A 223 -6.26 -14.66 -12.25
C VAL A 223 -7.36 -13.64 -11.93
N GLY A 224 -7.22 -12.92 -10.80
CA GLY A 224 -8.06 -11.78 -10.44
C GLY A 224 -7.49 -10.45 -10.93
N ASP A 225 -8.01 -9.37 -10.37
CA ASP A 225 -7.62 -7.99 -10.70
C ASP A 225 -6.23 -7.60 -10.17
N SER A 226 -5.79 -8.20 -9.06
CA SER A 226 -4.59 -7.76 -8.32
C SER A 226 -3.30 -7.68 -9.16
N PRO A 227 -2.97 -8.63 -10.06
CA PRO A 227 -1.78 -8.54 -10.90
C PRO A 227 -2.00 -7.70 -12.17
N LEU A 228 -3.23 -7.27 -12.44
CA LEU A 228 -3.57 -6.54 -13.65
C LEU A 228 -3.48 -5.04 -13.40
N ILE A 229 -2.47 -4.43 -14.02
CA ILE A 229 -2.33 -2.98 -14.05
C ILE A 229 -3.57 -2.38 -14.71
N ASN A 230 -4.12 -1.32 -14.12
CA ASN A 230 -5.37 -0.64 -14.43
C ASN A 230 -6.61 -1.21 -13.71
N ASP A 231 -6.64 -2.48 -13.36
CA ASP A 231 -7.83 -3.12 -12.80
C ASP A 231 -7.77 -3.16 -11.25
N GLY A 232 -6.73 -3.80 -10.70
CA GLY A 232 -6.49 -3.90 -9.26
C GLY A 232 -5.45 -2.92 -8.73
N THR A 233 -4.56 -2.42 -9.58
CA THR A 233 -3.42 -1.57 -9.21
C THR A 233 -3.22 -0.48 -10.26
N TYR A 234 -3.12 0.78 -9.80
CA TYR A 234 -2.81 1.91 -10.68
C TYR A 234 -2.08 3.02 -9.93
N ALA A 235 -1.14 3.70 -10.58
CA ALA A 235 -0.51 4.91 -10.07
C ALA A 235 -0.17 5.90 -11.19
N ASN A 236 -0.46 7.20 -10.96
CA ASN A 236 -0.14 8.28 -11.86
C ASN A 236 0.03 9.58 -11.08
N ASN A 237 1.22 10.20 -11.14
CA ASN A 237 1.53 11.45 -10.43
C ASN A 237 0.63 12.62 -10.80
N LYS A 238 -0.09 12.57 -11.92
CA LYS A 238 -1.05 13.61 -12.31
C LYS A 238 -2.35 13.53 -11.52
N THR A 239 -2.70 12.35 -10.99
CA THR A 239 -4.00 12.05 -10.39
C THR A 239 -3.87 11.38 -9.04
N CYS A 240 -3.78 10.04 -9.02
CA CYS A 240 -3.80 9.23 -7.81
C CYS A 240 -3.07 7.89 -7.96
N ALA A 241 -2.82 7.24 -6.82
CA ALA A 241 -2.50 5.83 -6.72
C ALA A 241 -3.68 5.07 -6.11
N VAL A 242 -3.97 3.87 -6.61
CA VAL A 242 -5.13 3.04 -6.23
C VAL A 242 -4.71 1.59 -6.08
N SER A 243 -5.21 0.93 -5.02
CA SER A 243 -5.14 -0.53 -4.85
C SER A 243 -6.52 -1.06 -4.46
N CYS A 244 -6.96 -2.12 -5.12
CA CYS A 244 -8.29 -2.69 -5.00
C CYS A 244 -8.30 -4.03 -4.27
N THR A 245 -9.48 -4.42 -3.75
CA THR A 245 -9.72 -5.70 -3.08
C THR A 245 -11.19 -6.09 -3.20
N GLY A 246 -11.48 -7.33 -3.59
CA GLY A 246 -12.85 -7.83 -3.75
C GLY A 246 -12.97 -8.95 -4.78
N THR A 247 -14.12 -9.01 -5.45
CA THR A 247 -14.39 -9.97 -6.53
C THR A 247 -13.67 -9.52 -7.80
N GLY A 248 -12.49 -10.06 -8.06
CA GLY A 248 -11.56 -9.61 -9.10
C GLY A 248 -12.18 -9.47 -10.48
N GLU A 249 -13.04 -10.40 -10.88
CA GLU A 249 -13.76 -10.39 -12.18
C GLU A 249 -14.58 -9.11 -12.39
N LEU A 250 -15.13 -8.53 -11.32
CA LEU A 250 -15.92 -7.30 -11.39
C LEU A 250 -15.02 -6.07 -11.48
N PHE A 251 -13.86 -6.11 -10.82
CA PHE A 251 -12.86 -5.05 -10.92
C PHE A 251 -12.23 -5.02 -12.32
N ILE A 252 -11.95 -6.18 -12.92
CA ILE A 252 -11.46 -6.31 -14.30
C ILE A 252 -12.48 -5.77 -15.29
N LYS A 253 -13.75 -6.26 -15.23
CA LYS A 253 -14.82 -5.83 -16.16
C LYS A 253 -15.06 -4.32 -16.16
N ASN A 254 -14.81 -3.66 -15.03
CA ASN A 254 -15.05 -2.24 -14.86
C ASN A 254 -13.75 -1.40 -14.86
N THR A 255 -12.58 -2.02 -14.99
CA THR A 255 -11.26 -1.35 -14.97
C THR A 255 -11.17 -0.34 -13.82
N ILE A 256 -11.44 -0.82 -12.59
CA ILE A 256 -11.78 0.04 -11.44
C ILE A 256 -10.65 1.00 -11.09
N ALA A 257 -9.41 0.51 -10.93
CA ALA A 257 -8.32 1.36 -10.46
C ALA A 257 -8.00 2.51 -11.43
N PHE A 258 -7.93 2.23 -12.72
CA PHE A 258 -7.71 3.26 -13.75
C PHE A 258 -8.88 4.24 -13.85
N ASN A 259 -10.12 3.78 -13.75
CA ASN A 259 -11.28 4.66 -13.87
C ASN A 259 -11.39 5.68 -12.73
N VAL A 260 -10.86 5.41 -11.53
CA VAL A 260 -10.71 6.45 -10.49
C VAL A 260 -9.84 7.58 -11.01
N SER A 261 -8.66 7.27 -11.53
CA SER A 261 -7.74 8.25 -12.12
C SER A 261 -8.35 8.97 -13.34
N ALA A 262 -9.02 8.24 -14.23
CA ALA A 262 -9.65 8.78 -15.43
C ALA A 262 -10.77 9.78 -15.12
N LEU A 263 -11.60 9.52 -14.10
CA LEU A 263 -12.61 10.45 -13.63
C LEU A 263 -11.99 11.74 -13.07
N MET A 264 -10.88 11.64 -12.35
CA MET A 264 -10.12 12.81 -11.88
C MET A 264 -9.55 13.59 -13.06
N GLU A 265 -8.88 12.93 -14.03
CA GLU A 265 -8.17 13.58 -15.13
C GLU A 265 -9.14 14.19 -16.16
N TYR A 266 -10.18 13.46 -16.55
CA TYR A 266 -11.05 13.85 -17.68
C TYR A 266 -12.35 14.51 -17.26
N LYS A 267 -12.79 14.32 -16.00
CA LYS A 267 -14.03 14.93 -15.48
C LYS A 267 -13.80 15.88 -14.30
N ASN A 268 -12.53 16.08 -13.89
CA ASN A 268 -12.17 16.94 -12.76
C ASN A 268 -12.87 16.54 -11.44
N TYR A 269 -13.15 15.26 -11.25
CA TYR A 269 -13.65 14.76 -9.98
C TYR A 269 -12.56 14.84 -8.91
N SER A 270 -12.94 15.12 -7.67
CA SER A 270 -12.07 14.87 -6.52
C SER A 270 -11.81 13.36 -6.38
N LEU A 271 -10.77 12.99 -5.65
CA LEU A 271 -10.47 11.59 -5.35
C LEU A 271 -11.66 10.87 -4.71
N GLU A 272 -12.31 11.50 -3.74
CA GLU A 272 -13.47 10.95 -3.03
C GLU A 272 -14.66 10.72 -3.98
N GLU A 273 -14.98 11.69 -4.85
CA GLU A 273 -16.06 11.56 -5.84
C GLU A 273 -15.79 10.44 -6.83
N ALA A 274 -14.55 10.36 -7.34
CA ALA A 274 -14.14 9.31 -8.29
C ALA A 274 -14.21 7.92 -7.66
N ALA A 275 -13.67 7.77 -6.45
CA ALA A 275 -13.70 6.51 -5.72
C ALA A 275 -15.14 6.07 -5.36
N ARG A 276 -16.00 7.02 -4.94
CA ARG A 276 -17.43 6.75 -4.68
C ARG A 276 -18.19 6.32 -5.92
N GLU A 277 -17.94 6.95 -7.06
CA GLU A 277 -18.55 6.54 -8.34
C GLU A 277 -18.24 5.08 -8.63
N MET A 278 -16.97 4.68 -8.46
CA MET A 278 -16.55 3.31 -8.77
C MET A 278 -17.12 2.28 -7.77
N ILE A 279 -17.02 2.54 -6.45
CA ILE A 279 -17.42 1.55 -5.43
C ILE A 279 -18.92 1.45 -5.24
N PHE A 280 -19.66 2.57 -5.30
CA PHE A 280 -21.07 2.58 -4.93
C PHE A 280 -22.04 2.69 -6.11
N LYS A 281 -21.55 3.00 -7.33
CA LYS A 281 -22.41 3.09 -8.52
C LYS A 281 -22.06 2.08 -9.60
N ARG A 282 -20.77 1.67 -9.73
CA ARG A 282 -20.35 0.66 -10.70
C ARG A 282 -20.40 -0.75 -10.14
N LEU A 283 -20.06 -0.90 -8.86
CA LEU A 283 -20.12 -2.17 -8.16
C LEU A 283 -21.42 -2.30 -7.34
N LYS A 284 -21.78 -3.53 -7.01
CA LYS A 284 -22.92 -3.85 -6.15
C LYS A 284 -22.48 -4.02 -4.71
N PRO A 285 -23.38 -3.87 -3.72
CA PRO A 285 -23.08 -4.20 -2.32
C PRO A 285 -22.51 -5.61 -2.19
N GLY A 286 -21.37 -5.73 -1.50
CA GLY A 286 -20.65 -6.98 -1.31
C GLY A 286 -19.45 -7.19 -2.24
N ASP A 287 -19.33 -6.43 -3.34
CA ASP A 287 -18.31 -6.70 -4.37
C ASP A 287 -16.87 -6.38 -3.95
N GLY A 288 -16.65 -5.38 -3.05
CA GLY A 288 -15.29 -5.08 -2.58
C GLY A 288 -15.06 -3.64 -2.13
N GLY A 289 -13.80 -3.20 -2.22
CA GLY A 289 -13.36 -1.87 -1.84
C GLY A 289 -12.05 -1.46 -2.50
N LEU A 290 -11.62 -0.25 -2.23
CA LEU A 290 -10.33 0.28 -2.66
C LEU A 290 -9.73 1.21 -1.60
N ILE A 291 -8.42 1.38 -1.70
CA ILE A 291 -7.68 2.47 -1.09
C ILE A 291 -7.09 3.34 -2.19
N ALA A 292 -7.01 4.64 -1.94
CA ALA A 292 -6.39 5.56 -2.87
C ALA A 292 -5.75 6.75 -2.16
N VAL A 293 -4.73 7.35 -2.80
CA VAL A 293 -4.11 8.61 -2.39
C VAL A 293 -3.88 9.47 -3.64
N ASP A 294 -4.18 10.77 -3.57
CA ASP A 294 -3.91 11.69 -4.67
C ASP A 294 -2.59 12.46 -4.52
N LYS A 295 -2.24 13.23 -5.57
CA LYS A 295 -1.02 14.06 -5.61
C LYS A 295 -0.97 15.15 -4.52
N ASP A 296 -2.12 15.50 -3.94
CA ASP A 296 -2.24 16.50 -2.89
C ASP A 296 -2.27 15.89 -1.47
N GLY A 297 -2.16 14.54 -1.38
CA GLY A 297 -2.12 13.77 -0.14
C GLY A 297 -3.50 13.50 0.47
N ASN A 298 -4.60 13.82 -0.23
CA ASN A 298 -5.93 13.36 0.13
C ASN A 298 -6.02 11.84 -0.08
N TYR A 299 -6.82 11.16 0.73
CA TYR A 299 -6.95 9.71 0.65
C TYR A 299 -8.41 9.26 0.70
N ALA A 300 -8.66 8.09 0.15
CA ALA A 300 -9.93 7.39 0.21
C ALA A 300 -9.73 5.93 0.65
N THR A 301 -10.67 5.42 1.47
CA THR A 301 -10.69 4.03 1.95
C THR A 301 -12.12 3.51 1.89
N LEU A 302 -12.62 3.29 0.68
CA LEU A 302 -14.04 3.01 0.43
C LEU A 302 -14.28 1.53 0.16
N PHE A 303 -15.36 1.00 0.69
CA PHE A 303 -15.79 -0.38 0.50
C PHE A 303 -17.32 -0.49 0.59
N ASN A 304 -17.88 -1.50 -0.07
CA ASN A 304 -19.31 -1.81 -0.05
C ASN A 304 -19.60 -3.22 0.50
N THR A 305 -18.60 -3.85 1.12
CA THR A 305 -18.66 -5.12 1.86
C THR A 305 -18.99 -4.87 3.34
N GLU A 306 -19.09 -5.93 4.14
CA GLU A 306 -19.34 -5.82 5.59
C GLU A 306 -18.19 -5.13 6.35
N GLY A 307 -16.95 -5.29 5.87
CA GLY A 307 -15.77 -4.66 6.44
C GLY A 307 -14.59 -4.65 5.48
N MET A 308 -13.58 -3.83 5.81
CA MET A 308 -12.29 -3.79 5.14
C MET A 308 -11.19 -3.50 6.18
N PHE A 309 -10.22 -4.40 6.28
CA PHE A 309 -9.01 -4.13 7.04
C PHE A 309 -8.25 -3.01 6.36
N ARG A 310 -8.06 -1.87 7.02
CA ARG A 310 -7.46 -0.68 6.42
C ARG A 310 -6.72 0.18 7.41
N GLY A 311 -5.80 0.98 6.91
CA GLY A 311 -5.05 1.92 7.73
C GLY A 311 -4.51 3.09 6.93
N VAL A 312 -4.30 4.21 7.64
CA VAL A 312 -3.78 5.47 7.08
C VAL A 312 -2.75 6.06 8.02
N ALA A 313 -1.66 6.58 7.46
CA ALA A 313 -0.73 7.46 8.15
C ALA A 313 -0.29 8.59 7.22
N ASN A 314 -0.12 9.81 7.77
CA ASN A 314 0.34 10.95 7.00
C ASN A 314 1.15 11.95 7.84
N SER A 315 1.75 12.92 7.16
CA SER A 315 2.54 14.00 7.77
C SER A 315 1.72 14.96 8.65
N ASP A 316 0.39 14.96 8.54
CA ASP A 316 -0.52 15.80 9.32
C ASP A 316 -0.88 15.16 10.68
N GLY A 317 -0.26 14.03 11.00
CA GLY A 317 -0.41 13.36 12.30
C GLY A 317 -1.50 12.28 12.33
N VAL A 318 -2.13 11.95 11.22
CA VAL A 318 -3.03 10.79 11.14
C VAL A 318 -2.22 9.51 11.28
N PHE A 319 -2.65 8.60 12.15
CA PHE A 319 -2.12 7.24 12.29
C PHE A 319 -3.24 6.35 12.84
N GLU A 320 -4.01 5.77 11.95
CA GLU A 320 -5.17 4.96 12.33
C GLU A 320 -5.29 3.66 11.53
N ALA A 321 -5.87 2.63 12.18
CA ALA A 321 -6.24 1.38 11.56
C ALA A 321 -7.66 1.00 11.98
N LYS A 322 -8.46 0.50 11.03
CA LYS A 322 -9.89 0.18 11.20
C LYS A 322 -10.26 -1.10 10.46
N ILE A 323 -11.39 -1.68 10.84
CA ILE A 323 -11.98 -2.84 10.17
C ILE A 323 -13.35 -2.48 9.57
N TRP A 324 -14.21 -1.78 10.33
CA TRP A 324 -15.56 -1.33 9.95
C TRP A 324 -15.67 0.18 9.82
#